data_8fc50f1316d50640fee611c6d37f7ff3
#
_entry.id   8fc50f1316d50640fee611c6d37f7ff3
#
_cell.length_a   1.000
_cell.length_b   1.000
_cell.length_c   1.000
_cell.angle_alpha   90.00
_cell.angle_beta   90.00
_cell.angle_gamma   90.00
#
_symmetry.space_group_name_H-M   'P 1'
#
loop_
_entity.id
_entity.type
_entity.pdbx_description
1 polymer ?
#
loop_
_entity_poly.entity_id
_entity_poly.type
_entity_poly.pdbx_seq_one_letter_code
_entity_poly.pdbx_strand_id
1 'polypeptide(L)'
;MATLAELITENSSLTANEVEHLAELVAEWRLLADLSFADLLLWLPIRRDEKSWPQGHLVIAQIRPTTAATVFSDDLVGSQVNWGERPLVDQALSDGEILRDAKPELVGQLMIKEESIPVILNGKTLAVISRHRNSELMRQPSKLELNYREIAHKIYKMVAEGTFPIRNSLYSSESAPRVGDGLIRLDVNGTIFFASPNARSALSRVGFQKELEGENLGSVFATLHKGENLPTDESWQTSLSGKSLRRAEYESPAAVIDILVIPLTEGNDRIGAIVLLHNITELRNRDRALITKDATIKEIHHRVKNNLQTVSALLRLQSRRVTDPIASEALSEAVRRVASIALVHETLSNQSSEFVEFDQVFEQIVKNALDLNTRKIEFKKVGDFGAFDSKTATALSLVITELIHNALEHGLDKSGDQLIVEVVKKQNNYQVSVCDNGSGLPSDFNIEKSANLGLQIANTLTKNELNGSLNLIRVGDLTKGEISFSCN
;
A
#
# COMPACT_ATOMS: atom_id res chain seq x y z
N MET A 1 14.48 3.46 17.30
CA MET A 1 15.49 2.40 17.09
C MET A 1 16.39 2.85 15.95
N ALA A 2 17.71 2.72 16.07
CA ALA A 2 18.62 3.00 14.97
C ALA A 2 18.35 2.02 13.81
N THR A 3 18.47 2.49 12.58
CA THR A 3 18.35 1.64 11.39
C THR A 3 19.59 0.73 11.25
N LEU A 4 19.48 -0.37 10.49
CA LEU A 4 20.60 -1.26 10.21
C LEU A 4 21.80 -0.47 9.66
N ALA A 5 21.57 0.45 8.73
CA ALA A 5 22.62 1.27 8.13
C ALA A 5 23.29 2.21 9.14
N GLU A 6 22.55 2.81 10.05
CA GLU A 6 23.09 3.64 11.14
C GLU A 6 23.97 2.82 12.07
N LEU A 7 23.49 1.64 12.54
CA LEU A 7 24.28 0.76 13.40
C LEU A 7 25.59 0.33 12.75
N ILE A 8 25.60 0.04 11.45
CA ILE A 8 26.81 -0.34 10.72
C ILE A 8 27.76 0.86 10.59
N THR A 9 27.25 2.02 10.18
CA THR A 9 28.08 3.20 9.90
C THR A 9 28.72 3.77 11.15
N GLU A 10 28.04 3.72 12.29
CA GLU A 10 28.57 4.22 13.58
C GLU A 10 29.65 3.31 14.19
N ASN A 11 29.61 2.00 13.90
CA ASN A 11 30.42 1.01 14.57
C ASN A 11 31.50 0.35 13.66
N SER A 12 31.53 0.69 12.37
CA SER A 12 32.46 0.09 11.41
C SER A 12 32.96 1.10 10.37
N SER A 13 34.00 0.71 9.65
CA SER A 13 34.56 1.45 8.49
C SER A 13 34.16 0.80 7.16
N LEU A 14 33.02 0.12 7.09
CA LEU A 14 32.53 -0.53 5.88
C LEU A 14 32.15 0.51 4.81
N THR A 15 32.45 0.18 3.57
CA THR A 15 32.08 0.99 2.40
C THR A 15 30.56 0.88 2.11
N ALA A 16 30.00 1.82 1.35
CA ALA A 16 28.59 1.80 0.99
C ALA A 16 28.17 0.48 0.32
N ASN A 17 29.00 -0.09 -0.55
CA ASN A 17 28.72 -1.38 -1.22
C ASN A 17 28.75 -2.57 -0.23
N GLU A 18 29.57 -2.53 0.80
CA GLU A 18 29.61 -3.55 1.85
C GLU A 18 28.41 -3.44 2.79
N VAL A 19 27.96 -2.22 3.09
CA VAL A 19 26.71 -1.96 3.86
C VAL A 19 25.49 -2.45 3.07
N GLU A 20 25.42 -2.17 1.76
CA GLU A 20 24.37 -2.62 0.89
C GLU A 20 24.28 -4.15 0.83
N HIS A 21 25.42 -4.84 0.72
CA HIS A 21 25.48 -6.30 0.74
C HIS A 21 24.93 -6.90 2.04
N LEU A 22 25.25 -6.31 3.21
CA LEU A 22 24.67 -6.74 4.48
C LEU A 22 23.16 -6.46 4.56
N ALA A 23 22.71 -5.35 4.00
CA ALA A 23 21.28 -5.03 3.96
C ALA A 23 20.50 -5.99 3.04
N GLU A 24 21.05 -6.33 1.87
CA GLU A 24 20.48 -7.35 0.97
C GLU A 24 20.42 -8.72 1.66
N LEU A 25 21.49 -9.11 2.39
CA LEU A 25 21.51 -10.35 3.16
C LEU A 25 20.39 -10.39 4.22
N VAL A 26 20.22 -9.29 4.96
CA VAL A 26 19.16 -9.17 5.98
C VAL A 26 17.76 -9.18 5.35
N ALA A 27 17.59 -8.66 4.14
CA ALA A 27 16.32 -8.75 3.42
C ALA A 27 15.91 -10.21 3.12
N GLU A 28 16.88 -11.09 2.86
CA GLU A 28 16.65 -12.51 2.56
C GLU A 28 16.75 -13.45 3.78
N TRP A 29 16.95 -12.93 4.91
CA TRP A 29 17.26 -13.62 6.16
C TRP A 29 16.23 -14.64 6.61
N ARG A 30 14.93 -14.35 6.31
CA ARG A 30 13.84 -15.25 6.64
C ARG A 30 13.98 -16.61 5.94
N LEU A 31 14.45 -16.59 4.69
CA LEU A 31 14.73 -17.81 3.94
C LEU A 31 15.72 -18.70 4.70
N LEU A 32 16.82 -18.11 5.18
CA LEU A 32 17.88 -18.83 5.90
C LEU A 32 17.41 -19.39 7.24
N ALA A 33 16.69 -18.57 8.03
CA ALA A 33 16.17 -18.98 9.31
C ALA A 33 15.15 -20.14 9.19
N ASP A 34 14.20 -20.01 8.25
CA ASP A 34 13.14 -21.01 8.04
C ASP A 34 13.69 -22.34 7.50
N LEU A 35 14.65 -22.32 6.57
CA LEU A 35 15.31 -23.51 6.05
C LEU A 35 16.17 -24.22 7.10
N SER A 36 16.78 -23.47 8.00
CA SER A 36 17.68 -24.04 9.01
C SER A 36 16.99 -24.39 10.32
N PHE A 37 15.70 -24.04 10.51
CA PHE A 37 14.95 -24.21 11.77
C PHE A 37 15.70 -23.61 12.96
N ALA A 38 16.24 -22.41 12.80
CA ALA A 38 17.16 -21.83 13.75
C ALA A 38 17.02 -20.29 13.84
N ASP A 39 17.27 -19.76 15.02
CA ASP A 39 17.46 -18.33 15.22
C ASP A 39 18.79 -17.90 14.65
N LEU A 40 18.84 -16.72 14.01
CA LEU A 40 20.06 -16.15 13.45
C LEU A 40 20.34 -14.77 14.06
N LEU A 41 21.62 -14.54 14.40
CA LEU A 41 22.15 -13.25 14.81
C LEU A 41 23.26 -12.83 13.83
N LEU A 42 23.29 -11.56 13.45
CA LEU A 42 24.36 -10.98 12.62
C LEU A 42 25.27 -10.14 13.50
N TRP A 43 26.52 -10.55 13.58
CA TRP A 43 27.56 -9.94 14.37
C TRP A 43 28.46 -9.07 13.50
N LEU A 44 28.50 -7.76 13.78
CA LEU A 44 29.39 -6.81 13.15
C LEU A 44 30.62 -6.65 14.04
N PRO A 45 31.84 -6.80 13.50
CA PRO A 45 33.07 -6.51 14.26
C PRO A 45 33.19 -5.00 14.52
N ILE A 46 33.33 -4.60 15.78
CA ILE A 46 33.53 -3.20 16.19
C ILE A 46 34.98 -2.83 15.92
N ARG A 47 35.24 -1.99 14.91
CA ARG A 47 36.57 -1.53 14.50
C ARG A 47 36.60 -0.03 14.28
N ARG A 48 37.69 0.63 14.66
CA ARG A 48 37.91 2.06 14.35
C ARG A 48 38.33 2.28 12.90
N ASP A 49 39.10 1.36 12.37
CA ASP A 49 39.57 1.33 10.99
C ASP A 49 39.74 -0.12 10.53
N GLU A 50 39.96 -0.32 9.24
CA GLU A 50 40.05 -1.65 8.62
C GLU A 50 41.24 -2.49 9.11
N LYS A 51 42.31 -1.83 9.55
CA LYS A 51 43.55 -2.49 10.01
C LYS A 51 43.56 -2.76 11.51
N SER A 52 42.66 -2.16 12.28
CA SER A 52 42.63 -2.36 13.73
C SER A 52 41.97 -3.71 14.08
N TRP A 53 42.51 -4.33 15.12
CA TRP A 53 41.92 -5.54 15.69
C TRP A 53 40.56 -5.22 16.27
N PRO A 54 39.51 -6.09 16.07
CA PRO A 54 38.17 -5.83 16.61
C PRO A 54 38.21 -5.76 18.15
N GLN A 55 37.52 -4.78 18.71
CA GLN A 55 37.34 -4.67 20.16
C GLN A 55 36.30 -5.66 20.68
N GLY A 56 35.41 -6.09 19.82
CA GLY A 56 34.31 -6.99 20.10
C GLY A 56 33.33 -7.04 18.92
N HIS A 57 32.14 -7.47 19.20
CA HIS A 57 31.08 -7.61 18.19
C HIS A 57 29.78 -6.94 18.64
N LEU A 58 29.05 -6.36 17.69
CA LEU A 58 27.74 -5.77 17.85
C LEU A 58 26.71 -6.63 17.10
N VAL A 59 25.61 -6.99 17.73
CA VAL A 59 24.45 -7.60 17.05
C VAL A 59 23.72 -6.51 16.26
N ILE A 60 23.77 -6.58 14.93
CA ILE A 60 23.12 -5.60 14.06
C ILE A 60 21.77 -6.07 13.49
N ALA A 61 21.52 -7.37 13.52
CA ALA A 61 20.23 -7.95 13.13
C ALA A 61 19.96 -9.28 13.85
N GLN A 62 18.68 -9.59 14.03
CA GLN A 62 18.19 -10.83 14.60
C GLN A 62 16.96 -11.30 13.85
N ILE A 63 16.83 -12.60 13.58
CA ILE A 63 15.61 -13.19 13.07
C ILE A 63 15.31 -14.51 13.73
N ARG A 64 14.00 -14.77 13.92
CA ARG A 64 13.44 -16.00 14.45
C ARG A 64 12.81 -16.83 13.35
N PRO A 65 12.97 -18.17 13.33
CA PRO A 65 12.34 -19.01 12.34
C PRO A 65 10.82 -19.03 12.53
N THR A 66 10.06 -19.16 11.44
CA THR A 66 8.63 -19.46 11.48
C THR A 66 8.37 -20.97 11.48
N THR A 67 9.39 -21.76 11.19
CA THR A 67 9.33 -23.23 11.03
C THR A 67 9.71 -24.01 12.31
N ALA A 68 10.23 -23.33 13.33
CA ALA A 68 10.63 -23.92 14.62
C ALA A 68 10.41 -22.95 15.78
N ALA A 69 10.47 -23.49 17.02
CA ALA A 69 10.44 -22.66 18.22
C ALA A 69 11.73 -21.85 18.34
N THR A 70 11.60 -20.57 18.74
CA THR A 70 12.73 -19.68 18.97
C THR A 70 13.57 -20.11 20.18
N VAL A 71 14.85 -19.84 20.10
CA VAL A 71 15.82 -20.02 21.21
C VAL A 71 15.91 -18.74 22.06
N PHE A 72 15.76 -17.58 21.43
CA PHE A 72 15.87 -16.29 22.10
C PHE A 72 14.50 -15.62 22.27
N SER A 73 14.08 -15.39 23.53
CA SER A 73 12.85 -14.63 23.85
C SER A 73 13.04 -13.14 23.61
N ASP A 74 14.24 -12.62 23.89
CA ASP A 74 14.55 -11.20 23.89
C ASP A 74 15.08 -10.71 22.53
N ASP A 75 14.96 -9.41 22.29
CA ASP A 75 15.61 -8.75 21.17
C ASP A 75 17.05 -8.40 21.56
N LEU A 76 18.00 -8.94 20.82
CA LEU A 76 19.44 -8.77 21.05
C LEU A 76 20.08 -7.72 20.15
N VAL A 77 19.33 -7.09 19.25
CA VAL A 77 19.87 -6.03 18.37
C VAL A 77 20.36 -4.86 19.19
N GLY A 78 21.61 -4.43 18.92
CA GLY A 78 22.31 -3.41 19.69
C GLY A 78 23.14 -3.93 20.87
N SER A 79 23.05 -5.22 21.20
CA SER A 79 23.87 -5.84 22.23
C SER A 79 25.33 -5.97 21.77
N GLN A 80 26.26 -5.68 22.65
CA GLN A 80 27.69 -5.76 22.38
C GLN A 80 28.34 -6.84 23.25
N VAL A 81 29.33 -7.54 22.70
CA VAL A 81 30.18 -8.49 23.40
C VAL A 81 31.67 -8.15 23.14
N ASN A 82 32.51 -8.37 24.13
CA ASN A 82 33.93 -8.16 23.95
C ASN A 82 34.57 -9.32 23.17
N TRP A 83 35.71 -9.03 22.54
CA TRP A 83 36.52 -10.08 21.93
C TRP A 83 36.90 -11.14 22.96
N GLY A 84 36.76 -12.42 22.62
CA GLY A 84 36.97 -13.58 23.49
C GLY A 84 35.72 -14.11 24.19
N GLU A 85 34.64 -13.33 24.27
CA GLU A 85 33.37 -13.79 24.87
C GLU A 85 32.58 -14.73 23.96
N ARG A 86 32.80 -14.66 22.63
CA ARG A 86 32.17 -15.53 21.62
C ARG A 86 33.23 -16.17 20.70
N PRO A 87 33.95 -17.21 21.19
CA PRO A 87 35.11 -17.76 20.49
C PRO A 87 34.80 -18.27 19.07
N LEU A 88 33.63 -18.83 18.80
CA LEU A 88 33.25 -19.29 17.48
C LEU A 88 33.03 -18.13 16.50
N VAL A 89 32.46 -17.01 16.98
CA VAL A 89 32.26 -15.81 16.16
C VAL A 89 33.64 -15.17 15.87
N ASP A 90 34.52 -15.06 16.90
CA ASP A 90 35.88 -14.51 16.76
C ASP A 90 36.69 -15.31 15.73
N GLN A 91 36.65 -16.63 15.84
CA GLN A 91 37.42 -17.51 14.97
C GLN A 91 36.84 -17.52 13.54
N ALA A 92 35.50 -17.57 13.37
CA ALA A 92 34.87 -17.50 12.05
C ALA A 92 35.19 -16.17 11.34
N LEU A 93 35.24 -15.05 12.08
CA LEU A 93 35.66 -13.76 11.53
C LEU A 93 37.14 -13.78 11.06
N SER A 94 38.03 -14.42 11.84
CA SER A 94 39.47 -14.43 11.58
C SER A 94 39.86 -15.41 10.46
N ASP A 95 39.30 -16.61 10.50
CA ASP A 95 39.66 -17.70 9.58
C ASP A 95 38.88 -17.65 8.26
N GLY A 96 37.70 -16.98 8.25
CA GLY A 96 36.83 -16.94 7.09
C GLY A 96 36.18 -18.32 6.78
N GLU A 97 36.05 -19.17 7.78
CA GLU A 97 35.53 -20.53 7.64
C GLU A 97 34.29 -20.73 8.49
N ILE A 98 33.41 -21.66 8.04
CA ILE A 98 32.21 -22.06 8.80
C ILE A 98 32.64 -22.95 9.97
N LEU A 99 32.34 -22.51 11.18
CA LEU A 99 32.68 -23.21 12.43
C LEU A 99 31.45 -23.72 13.14
N ARG A 100 31.60 -24.85 13.84
CA ARG A 100 30.52 -25.53 14.52
C ARG A 100 30.93 -25.98 15.92
N ASP A 101 30.04 -25.81 16.89
CA ASP A 101 30.24 -26.39 18.21
C ASP A 101 30.36 -27.92 18.15
N ALA A 102 31.36 -28.45 18.82
CA ALA A 102 31.53 -29.87 18.97
C ALA A 102 30.43 -30.47 19.87
N LYS A 103 29.96 -29.73 20.90
CA LYS A 103 28.96 -30.17 21.86
C LYS A 103 27.93 -29.03 22.05
N PRO A 104 26.63 -29.41 22.22
CA PRO A 104 25.61 -28.42 22.57
C PRO A 104 25.92 -27.79 23.94
N GLU A 105 25.60 -26.49 24.06
CA GLU A 105 25.72 -25.74 25.32
C GLU A 105 24.37 -25.58 26.00
N LEU A 106 24.33 -25.63 27.33
CA LEU A 106 23.10 -25.41 28.10
C LEU A 106 22.91 -23.89 28.29
N VAL A 107 21.91 -23.31 27.67
CA VAL A 107 21.53 -21.89 27.85
C VAL A 107 20.13 -21.87 28.48
N GLY A 108 20.04 -21.47 29.75
CA GLY A 108 18.79 -21.58 30.51
C GLY A 108 18.34 -23.03 30.68
N GLN A 109 17.26 -23.40 30.07
CA GLN A 109 16.73 -24.77 30.06
C GLN A 109 16.88 -25.49 28.71
N LEU A 110 17.52 -24.84 27.72
CA LEU A 110 17.63 -25.37 26.35
C LEU A 110 19.07 -25.80 26.06
N MET A 111 19.22 -26.95 25.43
CA MET A 111 20.49 -27.39 24.84
C MET A 111 20.65 -26.80 23.46
N ILE A 112 21.50 -25.75 23.33
CA ILE A 112 21.70 -25.00 22.10
C ILE A 112 22.95 -25.49 21.40
N LYS A 113 22.85 -25.66 20.08
CA LYS A 113 23.97 -25.89 19.19
C LYS A 113 24.19 -24.65 18.34
N GLU A 114 25.41 -24.06 18.42
CA GLU A 114 25.81 -22.92 17.64
C GLU A 114 26.61 -23.32 16.41
N GLU A 115 26.44 -22.56 15.31
CA GLU A 115 27.28 -22.60 14.13
C GLU A 115 27.51 -21.15 13.69
N SER A 116 28.76 -20.79 13.46
CA SER A 116 29.18 -19.46 13.02
C SER A 116 29.60 -19.47 11.56
N ILE A 117 28.98 -18.63 10.75
CA ILE A 117 29.13 -18.55 9.30
C ILE A 117 29.66 -17.16 8.94
N PRO A 118 30.88 -17.03 8.35
CA PRO A 118 31.40 -15.76 7.91
C PRO A 118 30.61 -15.22 6.71
N VAL A 119 30.32 -13.92 6.73
CA VAL A 119 29.72 -13.20 5.59
C VAL A 119 30.88 -12.57 4.81
N ILE A 120 31.13 -13.12 3.64
CA ILE A 120 32.28 -12.71 2.82
C ILE A 120 31.80 -11.94 1.58
N LEU A 121 32.52 -10.86 1.26
CA LEU A 121 32.37 -10.14 -0.01
C LEU A 121 33.75 -9.82 -0.57
N ASN A 122 34.02 -10.20 -1.81
CA ASN A 122 35.28 -9.98 -2.50
C ASN A 122 36.52 -10.48 -1.69
N GLY A 123 36.38 -11.61 -0.98
CA GLY A 123 37.44 -12.20 -0.16
C GLY A 123 37.64 -11.54 1.21
N LYS A 124 36.82 -10.56 1.60
CA LYS A 124 36.85 -9.90 2.90
C LYS A 124 35.68 -10.37 3.76
N THR A 125 35.96 -10.80 5.00
CA THR A 125 34.91 -11.09 5.98
C THR A 125 34.36 -9.79 6.57
N LEU A 126 33.07 -9.50 6.30
CA LEU A 126 32.39 -8.28 6.73
C LEU A 126 31.73 -8.43 8.11
N ALA A 127 31.11 -9.59 8.34
CA ALA A 127 30.32 -9.89 9.51
C ALA A 127 30.27 -11.41 9.73
N VAL A 128 29.67 -11.87 10.82
CA VAL A 128 29.47 -13.30 11.09
C VAL A 128 28.01 -13.55 11.42
N ILE A 129 27.39 -14.55 10.78
CA ILE A 129 26.07 -15.08 11.18
C ILE A 129 26.29 -16.15 12.24
N SER A 130 25.70 -16.03 13.41
CA SER A 130 25.58 -17.16 14.33
C SER A 130 24.18 -17.75 14.23
N ARG A 131 24.14 -19.07 14.03
CA ARG A 131 22.92 -19.89 13.92
C ARG A 131 22.74 -20.69 15.19
N HIS A 132 21.59 -20.51 15.86
CA HIS A 132 21.29 -21.13 17.14
C HIS A 132 20.09 -22.08 17.02
N ARG A 133 20.29 -23.33 17.40
CA ARG A 133 19.25 -24.35 17.30
C ARG A 133 19.13 -25.12 18.61
N ASN A 134 17.89 -25.34 19.06
CA ASN A 134 17.62 -26.27 20.17
C ASN A 134 17.92 -27.71 19.74
N SER A 135 18.82 -28.38 20.49
CA SER A 135 19.23 -29.79 20.25
C SER A 135 18.44 -30.82 21.05
N GLU A 136 17.62 -30.42 22.03
CA GLU A 136 16.83 -31.35 22.84
C GLU A 136 15.70 -32.03 22.09
N LEU A 137 15.26 -31.49 20.97
CA LEU A 137 14.28 -32.13 20.10
C LEU A 137 14.95 -33.25 19.26
N MET A 138 15.58 -34.22 19.92
CA MET A 138 16.16 -35.42 19.30
C MET A 138 15.10 -36.41 18.78
N ARG A 139 14.14 -35.90 18.04
CA ARG A 139 13.26 -36.66 17.16
C ARG A 139 14.05 -36.94 15.87
N GLN A 140 13.96 -38.16 15.33
CA GLN A 140 14.51 -38.39 13.98
C GLN A 140 13.96 -37.36 13.02
N PRO A 141 14.83 -36.59 12.33
CA PRO A 141 14.37 -35.52 11.44
C PRO A 141 13.55 -36.11 10.31
N SER A 142 12.46 -35.46 9.96
CA SER A 142 11.64 -35.85 8.81
C SER A 142 12.41 -35.68 7.49
N LYS A 143 11.98 -36.37 6.42
CA LYS A 143 12.54 -36.21 5.07
C LYS A 143 12.52 -34.73 4.62
N LEU A 144 11.47 -33.99 4.96
CA LEU A 144 11.35 -32.57 4.71
C LEU A 144 12.46 -31.78 5.43
N GLU A 145 12.61 -32.01 6.73
CA GLU A 145 13.60 -31.33 7.56
C GLU A 145 15.03 -31.58 7.09
N LEU A 146 15.35 -32.80 6.68
CA LEU A 146 16.66 -33.15 6.10
C LEU A 146 16.94 -32.37 4.82
N ASN A 147 15.97 -32.29 3.90
CA ASN A 147 16.11 -31.54 2.66
C ASN A 147 16.29 -30.04 2.94
N TYR A 148 15.50 -29.46 3.84
CA TYR A 148 15.61 -28.03 4.19
C TYR A 148 16.97 -27.70 4.79
N ARG A 149 17.47 -28.51 5.71
CA ARG A 149 18.80 -28.34 6.32
C ARG A 149 19.93 -28.47 5.30
N GLU A 150 19.82 -29.39 4.33
CA GLU A 150 20.79 -29.53 3.27
C GLU A 150 20.81 -28.30 2.36
N ILE A 151 19.64 -27.76 2.01
CA ILE A 151 19.52 -26.52 1.23
C ILE A 151 20.12 -25.34 2.02
N ALA A 152 19.78 -25.19 3.31
CA ALA A 152 20.33 -24.16 4.18
C ALA A 152 21.86 -24.21 4.20
N HIS A 153 22.41 -25.43 4.36
CA HIS A 153 23.87 -25.61 4.35
C HIS A 153 24.53 -25.14 3.05
N LYS A 154 23.89 -25.39 1.91
CA LYS A 154 24.38 -24.91 0.60
C LYS A 154 24.34 -23.38 0.52
N ILE A 155 23.26 -22.75 0.98
CA ILE A 155 23.17 -21.30 0.96
C ILE A 155 24.18 -20.67 1.95
N TYR A 156 24.40 -21.28 3.13
CA TYR A 156 25.44 -20.80 4.05
C TYR A 156 26.86 -20.90 3.45
N LYS A 157 27.13 -21.93 2.66
CA LYS A 157 28.38 -21.97 1.88
C LYS A 157 28.45 -20.82 0.87
N MET A 158 27.35 -20.53 0.15
CA MET A 158 27.31 -19.40 -0.78
C MET A 158 27.55 -18.06 -0.07
N VAL A 159 27.05 -17.89 1.18
CA VAL A 159 27.33 -16.69 2.01
C VAL A 159 28.83 -16.61 2.34
N ALA A 160 29.44 -17.74 2.74
CA ALA A 160 30.87 -17.81 3.06
C ALA A 160 31.78 -17.72 1.82
N GLU A 161 31.25 -17.99 0.63
CA GLU A 161 31.95 -17.85 -0.66
C GLU A 161 31.71 -16.46 -1.30
N GLY A 162 30.82 -15.63 -0.73
CA GLY A 162 30.46 -14.31 -1.24
C GLY A 162 29.56 -14.33 -2.50
N THR A 163 28.88 -15.45 -2.76
CA THR A 163 27.95 -15.62 -3.89
C THR A 163 26.48 -15.45 -3.51
N PHE A 164 26.18 -15.25 -2.23
CA PHE A 164 24.85 -14.93 -1.68
C PHE A 164 24.95 -13.75 -0.71
N PRO A 165 24.03 -12.78 -0.73
CA PRO A 165 22.81 -12.73 -1.56
C PRO A 165 23.09 -12.51 -3.06
N ILE A 166 22.18 -12.99 -3.89
CA ILE A 166 22.27 -12.81 -5.33
C ILE A 166 21.75 -11.40 -5.65
N ARG A 167 22.63 -10.52 -6.11
CA ARG A 167 22.29 -9.12 -6.42
C ARG A 167 21.17 -9.06 -7.47
N ASN A 168 19.98 -8.75 -7.03
CA ASN A 168 18.87 -8.23 -7.83
C ASN A 168 17.70 -7.87 -6.91
N SER A 169 17.09 -6.72 -7.10
CA SER A 169 16.03 -6.14 -6.26
C SER A 169 14.66 -6.87 -6.30
N LEU A 170 14.61 -8.12 -6.73
CA LEU A 170 13.36 -8.89 -6.88
C LEU A 170 12.73 -9.34 -5.55
N TYR A 171 13.47 -9.23 -4.43
CA TYR A 171 13.07 -9.80 -3.14
C TYR A 171 12.37 -8.83 -2.17
N SER A 172 12.43 -7.55 -2.39
CA SER A 172 12.01 -6.53 -1.41
C SER A 172 10.48 -6.39 -1.23
N SER A 173 9.64 -7.30 -1.73
CA SER A 173 8.21 -7.22 -1.50
C SER A 173 7.79 -8.07 -0.30
N GLU A 174 6.99 -7.51 0.60
CA GLU A 174 6.34 -8.23 1.72
C GLU A 174 5.55 -9.47 1.27
N SER A 175 5.20 -9.56 -0.02
CA SER A 175 4.46 -10.64 -0.66
C SER A 175 5.35 -11.70 -1.34
N ALA A 176 6.67 -11.71 -1.10
CA ALA A 176 7.54 -12.73 -1.70
C ALA A 176 7.21 -14.15 -1.17
N PRO A 177 7.29 -15.19 -2.03
CA PRO A 177 7.08 -16.58 -1.62
C PRO A 177 8.01 -16.98 -0.48
N ARG A 178 7.47 -17.70 0.51
CA ARG A 178 8.21 -18.18 1.68
C ARG A 178 8.43 -19.69 1.63
N VAL A 179 9.39 -20.18 2.40
CA VAL A 179 9.68 -21.62 2.52
C VAL A 179 8.44 -22.42 2.91
N GLY A 180 7.64 -21.89 3.84
CA GLY A 180 6.41 -22.52 4.32
C GLY A 180 5.28 -22.57 3.28
N ASP A 181 5.26 -21.68 2.28
CA ASP A 181 4.21 -21.61 1.26
C ASP A 181 4.33 -22.76 0.26
N GLY A 182 5.57 -23.15 -0.09
CA GLY A 182 5.88 -24.27 -0.94
C GLY A 182 7.31 -24.20 -1.45
N LEU A 183 8.06 -25.29 -1.31
CA LEU A 183 9.43 -25.38 -1.73
C LEU A 183 9.65 -26.57 -2.66
N ILE A 184 10.35 -26.35 -3.78
CA ILE A 184 10.85 -27.37 -4.70
C ILE A 184 12.36 -27.23 -4.78
N ARG A 185 13.07 -28.36 -4.78
CA ARG A 185 14.51 -28.42 -5.04
C ARG A 185 14.73 -29.04 -6.42
N LEU A 186 15.52 -28.36 -7.24
CA LEU A 186 15.90 -28.80 -8.58
C LEU A 186 17.35 -29.25 -8.61
N ASP A 187 17.64 -30.24 -9.48
CA ASP A 187 18.99 -30.57 -9.88
C ASP A 187 19.56 -29.59 -10.92
N VAL A 188 20.77 -29.87 -11.41
CA VAL A 188 21.44 -29.06 -12.44
C VAL A 188 20.70 -29.02 -13.79
N ASN A 189 19.82 -29.97 -14.06
CA ASN A 189 19.04 -30.07 -15.30
C ASN A 189 17.64 -29.44 -15.17
N GLY A 190 17.29 -28.93 -13.99
CA GLY A 190 15.96 -28.43 -13.70
C GLY A 190 14.92 -29.51 -13.37
N THR A 191 15.42 -30.74 -13.07
CA THR A 191 14.58 -31.86 -12.65
C THR A 191 14.25 -31.73 -11.17
N ILE A 192 13.02 -32.02 -10.81
CA ILE A 192 12.54 -31.93 -9.42
C ILE A 192 13.13 -33.09 -8.62
N PHE A 193 14.01 -32.78 -7.69
CA PHE A 193 14.60 -33.72 -6.75
C PHE A 193 13.73 -33.91 -5.50
N PHE A 194 13.09 -32.83 -5.06
CA PHE A 194 12.23 -32.80 -3.87
C PHE A 194 11.17 -31.73 -4.02
N ALA A 195 9.95 -32.02 -3.59
CA ALA A 195 8.86 -31.06 -3.45
C ALA A 195 8.21 -31.18 -2.06
N SER A 196 8.03 -30.02 -1.39
CA SER A 196 7.32 -29.99 -0.11
C SER A 196 5.82 -30.28 -0.30
N PRO A 197 5.10 -30.71 0.75
CA PRO A 197 3.66 -30.96 0.67
C PRO A 197 2.87 -29.75 0.15
N ASN A 198 3.24 -28.55 0.56
CA ASN A 198 2.58 -27.32 0.14
C ASN A 198 2.84 -27.00 -1.34
N ALA A 199 4.06 -27.26 -1.84
CA ALA A 199 4.38 -27.14 -3.27
C ALA A 199 3.56 -28.10 -4.12
N ARG A 200 3.42 -29.36 -3.68
CA ARG A 200 2.55 -30.36 -4.34
C ARG A 200 1.09 -29.90 -4.37
N SER A 201 0.59 -29.39 -3.24
CA SER A 201 -0.78 -28.86 -3.14
C SER A 201 -0.98 -27.66 -4.09
N ALA A 202 -0.02 -26.75 -4.16
CA ALA A 202 -0.08 -25.60 -5.06
C ALA A 202 -0.16 -26.02 -6.54
N LEU A 203 0.72 -26.95 -6.97
CA LEU A 203 0.71 -27.46 -8.36
C LEU A 203 -0.51 -28.31 -8.69
N SER A 204 -1.03 -29.07 -7.72
CA SER A 204 -2.28 -29.82 -7.89
C SER A 204 -3.48 -28.88 -8.14
N ARG A 205 -3.55 -27.73 -7.47
CA ARG A 205 -4.62 -26.74 -7.67
C ARG A 205 -4.63 -26.14 -9.06
N VAL A 206 -3.47 -25.97 -9.69
CA VAL A 206 -3.36 -25.50 -11.08
C VAL A 206 -3.49 -26.61 -12.13
N GLY A 207 -3.78 -27.84 -11.68
CA GLY A 207 -4.13 -28.94 -12.59
C GLY A 207 -3.06 -30.01 -12.77
N PHE A 208 -1.91 -29.95 -12.11
CA PHE A 208 -0.89 -31.00 -12.18
C PHE A 208 -1.12 -32.06 -11.10
N GLN A 209 -1.53 -33.27 -11.50
CA GLN A 209 -1.92 -34.35 -10.56
C GLN A 209 -0.95 -35.52 -10.56
N LYS A 210 0.16 -35.44 -11.31
CA LYS A 210 1.17 -36.48 -11.36
C LYS A 210 2.18 -36.33 -10.21
N GLU A 211 3.03 -37.35 -10.04
CA GLU A 211 4.18 -37.28 -9.17
C GLU A 211 5.16 -36.23 -9.71
N LEU A 212 5.68 -35.36 -8.80
CA LEU A 212 6.54 -34.25 -9.22
C LEU A 212 8.01 -34.64 -9.32
N GLU A 213 8.47 -35.50 -8.43
CA GLU A 213 9.86 -35.92 -8.41
C GLU A 213 10.23 -36.70 -9.71
N GLY A 214 11.33 -36.29 -10.30
CA GLY A 214 11.79 -36.83 -11.60
C GLY A 214 11.27 -36.06 -12.82
N GLU A 215 10.24 -35.21 -12.67
CA GLU A 215 9.75 -34.34 -13.73
C GLU A 215 10.62 -33.09 -13.89
N ASN A 216 10.77 -32.56 -15.10
CA ASN A 216 11.39 -31.26 -15.31
C ASN A 216 10.37 -30.13 -15.04
N LEU A 217 10.70 -29.18 -14.13
CA LEU A 217 9.75 -28.16 -13.68
C LEU A 217 9.25 -27.28 -14.83
N GLY A 218 10.13 -26.87 -15.74
CA GLY A 218 9.75 -26.08 -16.92
C GLY A 218 8.77 -26.80 -17.81
N SER A 219 8.96 -28.14 -17.98
CA SER A 219 8.04 -28.97 -18.75
C SER A 219 6.69 -29.17 -18.07
N VAL A 220 6.66 -29.24 -16.73
CA VAL A 220 5.41 -29.24 -15.94
C VAL A 220 4.57 -28.01 -16.28
N PHE A 221 5.15 -26.80 -16.14
CA PHE A 221 4.44 -25.56 -16.44
C PHE A 221 4.11 -25.39 -17.93
N ALA A 222 4.98 -25.82 -18.84
CA ALA A 222 4.70 -25.83 -20.27
C ALA A 222 3.50 -26.73 -20.62
N THR A 223 3.33 -27.87 -19.91
CA THR A 223 2.20 -28.78 -20.11
C THR A 223 0.89 -28.15 -19.56
N LEU A 224 0.94 -27.48 -18.43
CA LEU A 224 -0.20 -26.77 -17.84
C LEU A 224 -0.67 -25.60 -18.73
N HIS A 225 0.26 -24.95 -19.42
CA HIS A 225 -0.01 -23.78 -20.27
C HIS A 225 -0.57 -24.10 -21.67
N LYS A 226 -0.54 -25.33 -22.10
CA LYS A 226 -0.99 -25.75 -23.47
C LYS A 226 -2.45 -25.47 -23.82
N GLY A 227 -3.25 -24.96 -22.89
CA GLY A 227 -4.66 -24.59 -23.10
C GLY A 227 -4.94 -23.11 -23.41
N GLU A 228 -3.98 -22.21 -23.30
CA GLU A 228 -4.20 -20.77 -23.42
C GLU A 228 -3.20 -20.13 -24.41
N ASN A 229 -3.74 -19.43 -25.41
CA ASN A 229 -2.97 -18.66 -26.40
C ASN A 229 -2.48 -17.31 -25.80
N LEU A 230 -1.69 -17.34 -24.73
CA LEU A 230 -1.04 -16.13 -24.23
C LEU A 230 0.39 -16.05 -24.81
N PRO A 231 0.76 -14.92 -25.42
CA PRO A 231 2.13 -14.68 -25.86
C PRO A 231 3.02 -14.55 -24.63
N THR A 232 3.93 -15.49 -24.43
CA THR A 232 4.99 -15.37 -23.42
C THR A 232 6.29 -15.08 -24.15
N ASP A 233 6.95 -13.98 -23.82
CA ASP A 233 8.24 -13.57 -24.37
C ASP A 233 9.37 -14.55 -24.04
N GLU A 234 9.20 -15.40 -23.00
CA GLU A 234 10.15 -16.44 -22.60
C GLU A 234 9.44 -17.78 -22.38
N SER A 235 10.08 -18.88 -22.82
CA SER A 235 9.54 -20.22 -22.55
C SER A 235 9.63 -20.56 -21.06
N TRP A 236 8.61 -21.20 -20.50
CA TRP A 236 8.61 -21.71 -19.12
C TRP A 236 9.82 -22.60 -18.82
N GLN A 237 10.29 -23.34 -19.83
CA GLN A 237 11.49 -24.18 -19.72
C GLN A 237 12.74 -23.35 -19.41
N THR A 238 12.88 -22.16 -20.00
CA THR A 238 14.02 -21.28 -19.76
C THR A 238 13.89 -20.58 -18.42
N SER A 239 12.71 -20.01 -18.12
CA SER A 239 12.46 -19.23 -16.91
C SER A 239 12.56 -20.07 -15.64
N LEU A 240 12.11 -21.33 -15.66
CA LEU A 240 12.10 -22.24 -14.51
C LEU A 240 13.26 -23.26 -14.52
N SER A 241 14.26 -23.08 -15.39
CA SER A 241 15.43 -23.97 -15.48
C SER A 241 16.34 -23.94 -14.24
N GLY A 242 16.17 -22.96 -13.35
CA GLY A 242 17.04 -22.76 -12.19
C GLY A 242 18.41 -22.14 -12.52
N LYS A 243 18.64 -21.63 -13.74
CA LYS A 243 19.94 -21.07 -14.16
C LYS A 243 20.21 -19.67 -13.63
N SER A 244 19.18 -18.91 -13.35
CA SER A 244 19.27 -17.55 -12.85
C SER A 244 18.16 -17.27 -11.85
N LEU A 245 18.36 -16.22 -11.04
CA LEU A 245 17.34 -15.69 -10.19
C LEU A 245 16.19 -15.16 -11.03
N ARG A 246 14.98 -15.68 -10.82
CA ARG A 246 13.78 -15.30 -11.56
C ARG A 246 12.55 -15.30 -10.66
N ARG A 247 11.66 -14.34 -10.90
CA ARG A 247 10.31 -14.34 -10.35
C ARG A 247 9.31 -14.35 -11.49
N ALA A 248 8.29 -15.19 -11.40
CA ALA A 248 7.26 -15.35 -12.41
C ALA A 248 5.91 -15.63 -11.74
N GLU A 249 4.84 -15.22 -12.37
CA GLU A 249 3.49 -15.57 -11.94
C GLU A 249 2.87 -16.52 -12.97
N TYR A 250 2.32 -17.62 -12.49
CA TYR A 250 1.52 -18.54 -13.30
C TYR A 250 0.05 -18.39 -12.91
N GLU A 251 -0.77 -18.03 -13.89
CA GLU A 251 -2.21 -17.88 -13.73
C GLU A 251 -2.95 -18.99 -14.47
N SER A 252 -3.89 -19.64 -13.78
CA SER A 252 -4.87 -20.56 -14.34
C SER A 252 -6.27 -20.14 -13.91
N PRO A 253 -7.35 -20.67 -14.52
CA PRO A 253 -8.71 -20.43 -14.06
C PRO A 253 -8.97 -20.82 -12.60
N ALA A 254 -8.18 -21.75 -12.06
CA ALA A 254 -8.36 -22.29 -10.72
C ALA A 254 -7.49 -21.57 -9.65
N ALA A 255 -6.30 -21.10 -10.02
CA ALA A 255 -5.37 -20.51 -9.07
C ALA A 255 -4.29 -19.65 -9.74
N VAL A 256 -3.73 -18.70 -8.97
CA VAL A 256 -2.55 -17.91 -9.34
C VAL A 256 -1.42 -18.26 -8.38
N ILE A 257 -0.26 -18.65 -8.95
CA ILE A 257 0.94 -19.01 -8.20
C ILE A 257 2.05 -18.01 -8.50
N ASP A 258 2.60 -17.38 -7.49
CA ASP A 258 3.85 -16.62 -7.53
C ASP A 258 5.02 -17.60 -7.35
N ILE A 259 5.99 -17.53 -8.24
CA ILE A 259 7.11 -18.47 -8.36
C ILE A 259 8.40 -17.70 -8.25
N LEU A 260 9.27 -18.11 -7.32
CA LEU A 260 10.58 -17.54 -7.13
C LEU A 260 11.65 -18.61 -7.29
N VAL A 261 12.55 -18.44 -8.24
CA VAL A 261 13.63 -19.37 -8.56
C VAL A 261 14.95 -18.80 -8.07
N ILE A 262 15.66 -19.55 -7.22
CA ILE A 262 16.94 -19.16 -6.63
C ILE A 262 17.97 -20.23 -7.03
N PRO A 263 18.97 -19.91 -7.87
CA PRO A 263 20.04 -20.84 -8.18
C PRO A 263 20.90 -21.14 -6.97
N LEU A 264 21.35 -22.39 -6.86
CA LEU A 264 22.34 -22.82 -5.86
C LEU A 264 23.67 -23.03 -6.57
N THR A 265 24.75 -22.47 -6.00
CA THR A 265 26.11 -22.57 -6.54
C THR A 265 27.06 -23.14 -5.50
N GLU A 266 28.16 -23.69 -5.96
CA GLU A 266 29.34 -24.06 -5.18
C GLU A 266 30.56 -23.55 -5.96
N GLY A 267 31.22 -22.54 -5.44
CA GLY A 267 32.16 -21.73 -6.23
C GLY A 267 31.45 -21.08 -7.42
N ASN A 268 31.99 -21.31 -8.62
CA ASN A 268 31.41 -20.81 -9.88
C ASN A 268 30.42 -21.79 -10.55
N ASP A 269 30.29 -23.00 -10.03
CA ASP A 269 29.48 -24.04 -10.64
C ASP A 269 28.08 -24.06 -10.03
N ARG A 270 27.08 -24.11 -10.88
CA ARG A 270 25.70 -24.30 -10.45
C ARG A 270 25.44 -25.77 -10.07
N ILE A 271 24.98 -25.99 -8.85
CA ILE A 271 24.67 -27.33 -8.31
C ILE A 271 23.18 -27.66 -8.27
N GLY A 272 22.32 -26.74 -8.70
CA GLY A 272 20.87 -26.90 -8.74
C GLY A 272 20.16 -25.57 -8.53
N ALA A 273 18.93 -25.64 -8.03
CA ALA A 273 18.16 -24.47 -7.64
C ALA A 273 17.12 -24.81 -6.57
N ILE A 274 16.62 -23.80 -5.87
CA ILE A 274 15.35 -23.89 -5.14
C ILE A 274 14.30 -23.03 -5.80
N VAL A 275 13.06 -23.47 -5.70
CA VAL A 275 11.91 -22.75 -6.21
C VAL A 275 10.91 -22.62 -5.06
N LEU A 276 10.53 -21.39 -4.74
CA LEU A 276 9.49 -21.08 -3.79
C LEU A 276 8.20 -20.79 -4.55
N LEU A 277 7.09 -21.33 -4.03
CA LEU A 277 5.76 -21.20 -4.63
C LEU A 277 4.80 -20.63 -3.62
N HIS A 278 4.13 -19.51 -3.96
CA HIS A 278 3.10 -18.92 -3.12
C HIS A 278 1.78 -18.84 -3.89
N ASN A 279 0.71 -19.35 -3.29
CA ASN A 279 -0.63 -19.25 -3.88
C ASN A 279 -1.23 -17.89 -3.54
N ILE A 280 -1.26 -16.98 -4.50
CA ILE A 280 -1.78 -15.62 -4.38
C ILE A 280 -3.19 -15.44 -4.94
N THR A 281 -3.93 -16.52 -5.16
CA THR A 281 -5.27 -16.50 -5.76
C THR A 281 -6.23 -15.57 -5.00
N GLU A 282 -6.27 -15.69 -3.68
CA GLU A 282 -7.16 -14.88 -2.85
C GLU A 282 -6.77 -13.39 -2.89
N LEU A 283 -5.47 -13.10 -2.85
CA LEU A 283 -4.95 -11.74 -2.97
C LEU A 283 -5.35 -11.12 -4.33
N ARG A 284 -5.08 -11.83 -5.43
CA ARG A 284 -5.46 -11.39 -6.78
C ARG A 284 -6.97 -11.20 -6.97
N ASN A 285 -7.76 -12.09 -6.38
CA ASN A 285 -9.23 -11.96 -6.43
C ASN A 285 -9.71 -10.73 -5.65
N ARG A 286 -9.12 -10.42 -4.51
CA ARG A 286 -9.41 -9.18 -3.75
C ARG A 286 -9.02 -7.93 -4.53
N ASP A 287 -7.84 -7.91 -5.13
CA ASP A 287 -7.39 -6.79 -5.97
C ASP A 287 -8.34 -6.56 -7.14
N ARG A 288 -8.72 -7.63 -7.86
CA ARG A 288 -9.69 -7.56 -8.96
C ARG A 288 -11.06 -7.08 -8.50
N ALA A 289 -11.53 -7.55 -7.35
CA ALA A 289 -12.80 -7.11 -6.78
C ALA A 289 -12.77 -5.61 -6.43
N LEU A 290 -11.66 -5.10 -5.89
CA LEU A 290 -11.49 -3.67 -5.60
C LEU A 290 -11.49 -2.84 -6.90
N ILE A 291 -10.72 -3.24 -7.91
CA ILE A 291 -10.69 -2.56 -9.22
C ILE A 291 -12.07 -2.55 -9.85
N THR A 292 -12.80 -3.68 -9.80
CA THR A 292 -14.16 -3.78 -10.35
C THR A 292 -15.14 -2.89 -9.58
N LYS A 293 -15.02 -2.83 -8.25
CA LYS A 293 -15.84 -1.95 -7.40
C LYS A 293 -15.63 -0.48 -7.79
N ASP A 294 -14.38 -0.05 -7.93
CA ASP A 294 -14.04 1.33 -8.31
C ASP A 294 -14.58 1.69 -9.70
N ALA A 295 -14.43 0.77 -10.68
CA ALA A 295 -14.98 0.96 -12.01
C ALA A 295 -16.52 1.07 -11.98
N THR A 296 -17.18 0.23 -11.17
CA THR A 296 -18.65 0.24 -11.01
C THR A 296 -19.12 1.53 -10.36
N ILE A 297 -18.43 2.03 -9.33
CA ILE A 297 -18.75 3.30 -8.68
C ILE A 297 -18.65 4.46 -9.68
N LYS A 298 -17.57 4.52 -10.44
CA LYS A 298 -17.40 5.53 -11.49
C LYS A 298 -18.52 5.48 -12.54
N GLU A 299 -18.90 4.28 -12.99
CA GLU A 299 -19.99 4.12 -13.95
C GLU A 299 -21.32 4.58 -13.36
N ILE A 300 -21.60 4.30 -12.09
CA ILE A 300 -22.81 4.79 -11.40
C ILE A 300 -22.83 6.32 -11.42
N HIS A 301 -21.76 6.98 -11.04
CA HIS A 301 -21.67 8.45 -11.05
C HIS A 301 -21.88 9.03 -12.45
N HIS A 302 -21.28 8.42 -13.49
CA HIS A 302 -21.51 8.82 -14.88
C HIS A 302 -22.97 8.66 -15.31
N ARG A 303 -23.63 7.55 -14.94
CA ARG A 303 -25.04 7.32 -15.24
C ARG A 303 -25.96 8.30 -14.51
N VAL A 304 -25.69 8.57 -13.22
CA VAL A 304 -26.44 9.57 -12.45
C VAL A 304 -26.30 10.95 -13.11
N LYS A 305 -25.09 11.39 -13.48
CA LYS A 305 -24.87 12.64 -14.20
C LYS A 305 -25.71 12.69 -15.49
N ASN A 306 -25.64 11.65 -16.33
CA ASN A 306 -26.37 11.61 -17.61
C ASN A 306 -27.90 11.70 -17.41
N ASN A 307 -28.43 11.00 -16.39
CA ASN A 307 -29.84 11.06 -16.04
C ASN A 307 -30.23 12.47 -15.56
N LEU A 308 -29.43 13.10 -14.71
CA LEU A 308 -29.66 14.46 -14.23
C LEU A 308 -29.61 15.48 -15.35
N GLN A 309 -28.71 15.33 -16.33
CA GLN A 309 -28.65 16.18 -17.52
C GLN A 309 -29.90 16.05 -18.38
N THR A 310 -30.42 14.83 -18.54
CA THR A 310 -31.67 14.58 -19.27
C THR A 310 -32.86 15.23 -18.56
N VAL A 311 -32.95 15.07 -17.23
CA VAL A 311 -33.99 15.71 -16.41
C VAL A 311 -33.88 17.25 -16.52
N SER A 312 -32.69 17.82 -16.43
CA SER A 312 -32.47 19.26 -16.62
C SER A 312 -32.97 19.75 -17.99
N ALA A 313 -32.64 19.00 -19.05
CA ALA A 313 -33.08 19.36 -20.39
C ALA A 313 -34.62 19.33 -20.54
N LEU A 314 -35.28 18.31 -19.96
CA LEU A 314 -36.76 18.22 -19.95
C LEU A 314 -37.39 19.36 -19.15
N LEU A 315 -36.87 19.67 -17.98
CA LEU A 315 -37.34 20.79 -17.15
C LEU A 315 -37.19 22.13 -17.88
N ARG A 316 -36.06 22.37 -18.56
CA ARG A 316 -35.83 23.57 -19.40
C ARG A 316 -36.85 23.69 -20.54
N LEU A 317 -37.15 22.58 -21.19
CA LEU A 317 -38.17 22.57 -22.25
C LEU A 317 -39.58 22.87 -21.69
N GLN A 318 -39.90 22.37 -20.51
CA GLN A 318 -41.18 22.68 -19.85
C GLN A 318 -41.25 24.15 -19.41
N SER A 319 -40.17 24.68 -18.79
CA SER A 319 -40.11 26.10 -18.39
C SER A 319 -40.40 27.06 -19.54
N ARG A 320 -39.88 26.74 -20.77
CA ARG A 320 -40.13 27.57 -21.96
C ARG A 320 -41.58 27.45 -22.51
N ARG A 321 -42.33 26.42 -22.15
CA ARG A 321 -43.72 26.20 -22.62
C ARG A 321 -44.76 26.74 -21.67
N VAL A 322 -44.37 26.94 -20.41
CA VAL A 322 -45.27 27.47 -19.38
C VAL A 322 -45.37 28.99 -19.53
N THR A 323 -46.59 29.48 -19.60
CA THR A 323 -46.90 30.92 -19.74
C THR A 323 -47.05 31.63 -18.40
N ASP A 324 -47.30 30.87 -17.33
CA ASP A 324 -47.37 31.40 -15.95
C ASP A 324 -45.97 31.73 -15.46
N PRO A 325 -45.66 32.98 -15.11
CA PRO A 325 -44.34 33.42 -14.62
C PRO A 325 -43.89 32.67 -13.37
N ILE A 326 -44.78 32.40 -12.42
CA ILE A 326 -44.47 31.74 -11.16
C ILE A 326 -44.06 30.28 -11.42
N ALA A 327 -44.81 29.58 -12.28
CA ALA A 327 -44.48 28.20 -12.63
C ALA A 327 -43.19 28.10 -13.46
N SER A 328 -42.91 29.07 -14.36
CA SER A 328 -41.68 29.14 -15.13
C SER A 328 -40.44 29.36 -14.22
N GLU A 329 -40.56 30.23 -13.23
CA GLU A 329 -39.54 30.48 -12.25
C GLU A 329 -39.22 29.26 -11.38
N ALA A 330 -40.27 28.56 -10.87
CA ALA A 330 -40.12 27.33 -10.11
C ALA A 330 -39.40 26.22 -10.91
N LEU A 331 -39.70 26.08 -12.21
CA LEU A 331 -39.02 25.14 -13.09
C LEU A 331 -37.57 25.50 -13.34
N SER A 332 -37.27 26.78 -13.48
CA SER A 332 -35.90 27.29 -13.64
C SER A 332 -35.05 27.04 -12.39
N GLU A 333 -35.63 27.23 -11.21
CA GLU A 333 -35.03 26.91 -9.93
C GLU A 333 -34.72 25.38 -9.81
N ALA A 334 -35.68 24.54 -10.21
CA ALA A 334 -35.47 23.09 -10.23
C ALA A 334 -34.31 22.68 -11.18
N VAL A 335 -34.19 23.32 -12.34
CA VAL A 335 -33.08 23.10 -13.28
C VAL A 335 -31.73 23.43 -12.62
N ARG A 336 -31.62 24.55 -11.91
CA ARG A 336 -30.39 24.96 -11.23
C ARG A 336 -29.97 23.94 -10.18
N ARG A 337 -30.92 23.46 -9.36
CA ARG A 337 -30.66 22.42 -8.35
C ARG A 337 -30.18 21.10 -8.95
N VAL A 338 -30.83 20.65 -9.98
CA VAL A 338 -30.42 19.41 -10.71
C VAL A 338 -29.01 19.59 -11.30
N ALA A 339 -28.68 20.77 -11.83
CA ALA A 339 -27.37 21.07 -12.37
C ALA A 339 -26.27 21.03 -11.27
N SER A 340 -26.54 21.57 -10.07
CA SER A 340 -25.61 21.52 -8.93
C SER A 340 -25.33 20.09 -8.46
N ILE A 341 -26.35 19.24 -8.40
CA ILE A 341 -26.19 17.81 -8.08
C ILE A 341 -25.36 17.09 -9.15
N ALA A 342 -25.64 17.37 -10.44
CA ALA A 342 -24.89 16.77 -11.54
C ALA A 342 -23.41 17.13 -11.51
N LEU A 343 -23.07 18.36 -11.08
CA LEU A 343 -21.71 18.84 -10.93
C LEU A 343 -20.91 18.07 -9.87
N VAL A 344 -21.53 17.80 -8.70
CA VAL A 344 -20.91 16.98 -7.64
C VAL A 344 -20.63 15.56 -8.16
N HIS A 345 -21.60 14.93 -8.84
CA HIS A 345 -21.39 13.61 -9.42
C HIS A 345 -20.35 13.57 -10.53
N GLU A 346 -20.19 14.67 -11.27
CA GLU A 346 -19.12 14.81 -12.28
C GLU A 346 -17.73 14.86 -11.63
N THR A 347 -17.59 15.64 -10.55
CA THR A 347 -16.34 15.73 -9.80
C THR A 347 -15.95 14.39 -9.19
N LEU A 348 -16.91 13.66 -8.60
CA LEU A 348 -16.69 12.31 -8.06
C LEU A 348 -16.28 11.30 -9.13
N SER A 349 -16.85 11.38 -10.34
CA SER A 349 -16.52 10.42 -11.41
C SER A 349 -15.09 10.59 -11.93
N ASN A 350 -14.50 11.78 -11.79
CA ASN A 350 -13.16 12.12 -12.25
C ASN A 350 -12.08 11.82 -11.19
N GLN A 351 -12.47 11.60 -9.94
CA GLN A 351 -11.56 11.30 -8.83
C GLN A 351 -11.69 9.83 -8.41
N SER A 352 -10.59 9.25 -7.92
CA SER A 352 -10.58 7.87 -7.41
C SER A 352 -10.89 7.78 -5.91
N SER A 353 -11.38 8.87 -5.30
CA SER A 353 -11.70 8.97 -3.88
C SER A 353 -13.22 9.11 -3.66
N GLU A 354 -13.70 8.66 -2.51
CA GLU A 354 -15.08 8.90 -2.04
C GLU A 354 -15.30 10.36 -1.59
N PHE A 355 -14.25 11.18 -1.63
CA PHE A 355 -14.27 12.58 -1.24
C PHE A 355 -14.21 13.49 -2.46
N VAL A 356 -14.94 14.61 -2.39
CA VAL A 356 -15.03 15.66 -3.41
C VAL A 356 -14.19 16.84 -2.98
N GLU A 357 -13.23 17.26 -3.81
CA GLU A 357 -12.55 18.55 -3.68
C GLU A 357 -13.55 19.68 -3.97
N PHE A 358 -14.17 20.21 -2.90
CA PHE A 358 -15.33 21.08 -3.02
C PHE A 358 -15.00 22.44 -3.62
N ASP A 359 -13.78 22.89 -3.53
CA ASP A 359 -13.33 24.14 -4.14
C ASP A 359 -13.57 24.17 -5.65
N GLN A 360 -13.36 23.02 -6.34
CA GLN A 360 -13.64 22.89 -7.79
C GLN A 360 -15.15 22.99 -8.09
N VAL A 361 -15.98 22.38 -7.27
CA VAL A 361 -17.44 22.42 -7.38
C VAL A 361 -17.92 23.87 -7.15
N PHE A 362 -17.40 24.52 -6.13
CA PHE A 362 -17.72 25.90 -5.78
C PHE A 362 -17.36 26.88 -6.90
N GLU A 363 -16.16 26.80 -7.47
CA GLU A 363 -15.75 27.63 -8.62
C GLU A 363 -16.71 27.52 -9.79
N GLN A 364 -17.15 26.30 -10.11
CA GLN A 364 -18.10 26.08 -11.18
C GLN A 364 -19.49 26.60 -10.87
N ILE A 365 -19.95 26.48 -9.60
CA ILE A 365 -21.22 27.08 -9.15
C ILE A 365 -21.18 28.61 -9.35
N VAL A 366 -20.13 29.24 -8.87
CA VAL A 366 -19.95 30.71 -8.99
C VAL A 366 -19.90 31.13 -10.45
N LYS A 367 -19.09 30.44 -11.26
CA LYS A 367 -18.99 30.74 -12.70
C LYS A 367 -20.35 30.65 -13.39
N ASN A 368 -21.08 29.56 -13.18
CA ASN A 368 -22.40 29.38 -13.77
C ASN A 368 -23.39 30.47 -13.31
N ALA A 369 -23.33 30.90 -12.06
CA ALA A 369 -24.20 31.94 -11.52
C ALA A 369 -23.86 33.32 -12.10
N LEU A 370 -22.58 33.66 -12.24
CA LEU A 370 -22.13 34.94 -12.79
C LEU A 370 -22.33 35.04 -14.32
N ASP A 371 -22.12 33.95 -15.07
CA ASP A 371 -22.30 33.91 -16.54
C ASP A 371 -23.76 34.17 -16.96
N LEU A 372 -24.71 33.89 -16.07
CA LEU A 372 -26.15 34.18 -16.31
C LEU A 372 -26.54 35.63 -15.96
N ASN A 373 -25.68 36.33 -15.24
CA ASN A 373 -25.98 37.71 -14.81
C ASN A 373 -25.51 38.73 -15.89
N THR A 374 -26.37 39.69 -16.22
CA THR A 374 -26.06 40.72 -17.21
C THR A 374 -25.22 41.87 -16.63
N ARG A 375 -25.13 41.98 -15.29
CA ARG A 375 -24.36 43.02 -14.61
C ARG A 375 -22.95 42.53 -14.29
N LYS A 376 -21.99 43.40 -14.30
CA LYS A 376 -20.62 43.12 -13.86
C LYS A 376 -20.58 43.13 -12.33
N ILE A 377 -20.39 41.97 -11.73
CA ILE A 377 -20.29 41.77 -10.26
C ILE A 377 -18.85 41.47 -9.90
N GLU A 378 -18.34 42.16 -8.88
CA GLU A 378 -17.03 41.88 -8.30
C GLU A 378 -17.16 40.71 -7.34
N PHE A 379 -16.57 39.56 -7.69
CA PHE A 379 -16.58 38.38 -6.86
C PHE A 379 -15.26 38.23 -6.08
N LYS A 380 -15.36 37.93 -4.79
CA LYS A 380 -14.22 37.64 -3.93
C LYS A 380 -14.45 36.39 -3.10
N LYS A 381 -13.49 35.43 -3.13
CA LYS A 381 -13.43 34.27 -2.26
C LYS A 381 -12.34 34.47 -1.20
N VAL A 382 -12.64 34.10 0.04
CA VAL A 382 -11.70 34.11 1.18
C VAL A 382 -11.76 32.75 1.88
N GLY A 383 -10.62 32.08 2.01
CA GLY A 383 -10.52 30.74 2.57
C GLY A 383 -10.85 29.61 1.60
N ASP A 384 -10.65 28.36 2.03
CA ASP A 384 -10.83 27.16 1.23
C ASP A 384 -11.75 26.18 1.94
N PHE A 385 -12.50 25.41 1.13
CA PHE A 385 -13.44 24.40 1.63
C PHE A 385 -12.72 23.09 1.96
N GLY A 386 -11.82 22.62 1.07
CA GLY A 386 -11.21 21.31 1.11
C GLY A 386 -12.14 20.20 0.63
N ALA A 387 -11.88 18.98 1.10
CA ALA A 387 -12.59 17.78 0.65
C ALA A 387 -13.75 17.39 1.58
N PHE A 388 -14.87 16.97 1.00
CA PHE A 388 -16.07 16.48 1.70
C PHE A 388 -16.54 15.15 1.10
N ASP A 389 -17.20 14.31 1.89
CA ASP A 389 -17.93 13.17 1.37
C ASP A 389 -19.04 13.62 0.40
N SER A 390 -19.49 12.67 -0.45
CA SER A 390 -20.51 12.94 -1.49
C SER A 390 -21.80 13.54 -0.97
N LYS A 391 -22.26 13.11 0.21
CA LYS A 391 -23.52 13.57 0.82
C LYS A 391 -23.39 15.01 1.27
N THR A 392 -22.35 15.32 2.02
CA THR A 392 -22.04 16.66 2.50
C THR A 392 -21.80 17.63 1.34
N ALA A 393 -21.01 17.21 0.33
CA ALA A 393 -20.74 18.02 -0.86
C ALA A 393 -22.03 18.34 -1.65
N THR A 394 -22.94 17.37 -1.79
CA THR A 394 -24.22 17.57 -2.48
C THR A 394 -25.12 18.56 -1.71
N ALA A 395 -25.27 18.38 -0.41
CA ALA A 395 -26.06 19.28 0.41
C ALA A 395 -25.49 20.71 0.40
N LEU A 396 -24.15 20.84 0.59
CA LEU A 396 -23.47 22.12 0.60
C LEU A 396 -23.55 22.84 -0.75
N SER A 397 -23.43 22.11 -1.87
CA SER A 397 -23.57 22.67 -3.23
C SER A 397 -24.94 23.28 -3.47
N LEU A 398 -26.01 22.62 -3.02
CA LEU A 398 -27.36 23.13 -3.13
C LEU A 398 -27.57 24.39 -2.27
N VAL A 399 -27.13 24.34 -1.00
CA VAL A 399 -27.27 25.47 -0.07
C VAL A 399 -26.51 26.70 -0.57
N ILE A 400 -25.26 26.53 -1.03
CA ILE A 400 -24.44 27.61 -1.57
C ILE A 400 -25.06 28.17 -2.86
N THR A 401 -25.55 27.30 -3.75
CA THR A 401 -26.23 27.74 -4.98
C THR A 401 -27.44 28.65 -4.66
N GLU A 402 -28.26 28.26 -3.69
CA GLU A 402 -29.40 29.05 -3.27
C GLU A 402 -28.99 30.40 -2.64
N LEU A 403 -27.93 30.42 -1.80
CA LEU A 403 -27.45 31.68 -1.19
C LEU A 403 -26.85 32.63 -2.23
N ILE A 404 -26.05 32.12 -3.16
CA ILE A 404 -25.48 32.93 -4.25
C ILE A 404 -26.61 33.48 -5.14
N HIS A 405 -27.58 32.65 -5.49
CA HIS A 405 -28.71 33.06 -6.29
C HIS A 405 -29.53 34.14 -5.63
N ASN A 406 -29.85 34.00 -4.33
CA ASN A 406 -30.54 35.01 -3.55
C ASN A 406 -29.75 36.34 -3.50
N ALA A 407 -28.44 36.28 -3.31
CA ALA A 407 -27.60 37.48 -3.33
C ALA A 407 -27.65 38.17 -4.69
N LEU A 408 -27.64 37.43 -5.80
CA LEU A 408 -27.63 37.97 -7.16
C LEU A 408 -29.02 38.53 -7.56
N GLU A 409 -30.11 37.81 -7.30
CA GLU A 409 -31.47 38.19 -7.75
C GLU A 409 -32.15 39.17 -6.82
N HIS A 410 -31.95 39.07 -5.49
CA HIS A 410 -32.65 39.88 -4.51
C HIS A 410 -31.75 40.96 -3.91
N GLY A 411 -30.46 40.68 -3.68
CA GLY A 411 -29.48 41.64 -3.16
C GLY A 411 -29.02 42.60 -4.24
N LEU A 412 -28.38 42.10 -5.30
CA LEU A 412 -27.63 42.89 -6.28
C LEU A 412 -28.44 43.31 -7.53
N ASP A 413 -29.73 42.94 -7.63
CA ASP A 413 -30.55 43.28 -8.82
C ASP A 413 -30.67 44.81 -9.04
N LYS A 414 -30.89 45.60 -7.98
CA LYS A 414 -31.11 47.03 -8.07
C LYS A 414 -29.94 47.87 -7.58
N SER A 415 -29.13 47.41 -6.65
CA SER A 415 -28.05 48.14 -6.02
C SER A 415 -26.90 47.20 -5.66
N GLY A 416 -25.69 47.76 -5.48
CA GLY A 416 -24.49 46.98 -5.16
C GLY A 416 -23.85 46.31 -6.37
N ASP A 417 -22.66 45.82 -6.18
CA ASP A 417 -21.81 45.19 -7.21
C ASP A 417 -20.83 44.17 -6.64
N GLN A 418 -20.89 43.88 -5.34
CA GLN A 418 -19.95 42.99 -4.66
C GLN A 418 -20.63 41.73 -4.09
N LEU A 419 -20.03 40.59 -4.41
CA LEU A 419 -20.38 39.27 -3.84
C LEU A 419 -19.11 38.67 -3.21
N ILE A 420 -19.17 38.45 -1.88
CA ILE A 420 -18.04 37.92 -1.12
C ILE A 420 -18.45 36.56 -0.53
N VAL A 421 -17.65 35.53 -0.73
CA VAL A 421 -17.81 34.24 -0.05
C VAL A 421 -16.62 33.99 0.85
N GLU A 422 -16.90 33.79 2.13
CA GLU A 422 -15.90 33.61 3.16
C GLU A 422 -16.06 32.22 3.81
N VAL A 423 -14.98 31.47 3.87
CA VAL A 423 -14.92 30.13 4.47
C VAL A 423 -13.96 30.16 5.64
N VAL A 424 -14.47 29.85 6.82
CA VAL A 424 -13.67 29.76 8.06
C VAL A 424 -13.77 28.33 8.58
N LYS A 425 -12.64 27.65 8.64
CA LYS A 425 -12.51 26.30 9.18
C LYS A 425 -11.81 26.34 10.54
N LYS A 426 -12.45 25.77 11.57
CA LYS A 426 -11.86 25.59 12.90
C LYS A 426 -12.00 24.13 13.30
N GLN A 427 -10.93 23.37 13.18
CA GLN A 427 -10.95 21.91 13.36
C GLN A 427 -11.98 21.26 12.41
N ASN A 428 -13.02 20.61 12.93
CA ASN A 428 -14.10 19.99 12.15
C ASN A 428 -15.31 20.91 11.92
N ASN A 429 -15.27 22.16 12.41
CA ASN A 429 -16.38 23.11 12.26
C ASN A 429 -16.11 24.05 11.10
N TYR A 430 -17.10 24.19 10.24
CA TYR A 430 -17.09 25.11 9.11
C TYR A 430 -18.11 26.23 9.32
N GLN A 431 -17.71 27.45 9.00
CA GLN A 431 -18.58 28.60 8.88
C GLN A 431 -18.38 29.20 7.49
N VAL A 432 -19.44 29.14 6.69
CA VAL A 432 -19.45 29.66 5.32
C VAL A 432 -20.40 30.82 5.25
N SER A 433 -19.94 31.97 4.75
CA SER A 433 -20.73 33.19 4.62
C SER A 433 -20.79 33.62 3.18
N VAL A 434 -21.97 33.94 2.68
CA VAL A 434 -22.21 34.58 1.38
C VAL A 434 -22.73 35.99 1.68
N CYS A 435 -21.97 36.99 1.27
CA CYS A 435 -22.25 38.41 1.58
C CYS A 435 -22.45 39.20 0.28
N ASP A 436 -23.47 40.05 0.23
CA ASP A 436 -23.71 41.03 -0.83
C ASP A 436 -23.85 42.46 -0.23
N ASN A 437 -23.50 43.48 -1.04
CA ASN A 437 -23.65 44.90 -0.71
C ASN A 437 -24.90 45.52 -1.36
N GLY A 438 -25.94 44.73 -1.54
CA GLY A 438 -27.13 45.15 -2.28
C GLY A 438 -28.21 45.80 -1.45
N SER A 439 -29.47 45.57 -1.83
CA SER A 439 -30.67 46.26 -1.26
C SER A 439 -30.92 45.93 0.22
N GLY A 440 -30.31 44.89 0.77
CA GLY A 440 -30.51 44.43 2.14
C GLY A 440 -31.79 43.63 2.36
N LEU A 441 -31.96 43.15 3.59
CA LEU A 441 -33.15 42.40 4.01
C LEU A 441 -34.25 43.36 4.54
N PRO A 442 -35.53 43.04 4.31
CA PRO A 442 -36.64 43.71 5.01
C PRO A 442 -36.46 43.66 6.52
N SER A 443 -36.92 44.71 7.23
CA SER A 443 -36.74 44.83 8.69
C SER A 443 -37.42 43.73 9.51
N ASP A 444 -38.45 43.08 8.94
CA ASP A 444 -39.25 42.01 9.53
C ASP A 444 -38.97 40.64 8.91
N PHE A 445 -37.85 40.51 8.17
CA PHE A 445 -37.47 39.24 7.51
C PHE A 445 -37.23 38.13 8.53
N ASN A 446 -37.93 37.02 8.34
CA ASN A 446 -37.76 35.80 9.11
C ASN A 446 -37.67 34.60 8.16
N ILE A 447 -36.58 33.83 8.25
CA ILE A 447 -36.32 32.72 7.37
C ILE A 447 -37.39 31.63 7.42
N GLU A 448 -38.12 31.47 8.54
CA GLU A 448 -39.17 30.47 8.70
C GLU A 448 -40.51 30.89 8.11
N LYS A 449 -40.78 32.21 8.05
CA LYS A 449 -42.08 32.76 7.63
C LYS A 449 -42.06 33.51 6.32
N SER A 450 -40.94 34.13 5.99
CA SER A 450 -40.80 35.05 4.85
C SER A 450 -39.90 34.51 3.73
N ALA A 451 -39.26 33.33 3.94
CA ALA A 451 -38.35 32.76 2.96
C ALA A 451 -39.14 32.20 1.76
N ASN A 452 -38.56 32.41 0.56
CA ASN A 452 -39.01 31.73 -0.65
C ASN A 452 -38.68 30.24 -0.55
N LEU A 453 -39.20 29.43 -1.52
CA LEU A 453 -39.00 27.99 -1.53
C LEU A 453 -37.52 27.59 -1.48
N GLY A 454 -36.66 28.33 -2.16
CA GLY A 454 -35.21 28.07 -2.18
C GLY A 454 -34.55 28.15 -0.81
N LEU A 455 -34.79 29.22 -0.08
CA LEU A 455 -34.26 29.38 1.28
C LEU A 455 -34.85 28.37 2.29
N GLN A 456 -36.11 27.97 2.13
CA GLN A 456 -36.71 26.92 2.95
C GLN A 456 -36.00 25.58 2.74
N ILE A 457 -35.69 25.24 1.48
CA ILE A 457 -34.93 24.03 1.13
C ILE A 457 -33.48 24.12 1.67
N ALA A 458 -32.81 25.26 1.46
CA ALA A 458 -31.46 25.48 1.99
C ALA A 458 -31.42 25.32 3.52
N ASN A 459 -32.40 25.87 4.24
CA ASN A 459 -32.49 25.71 5.69
C ASN A 459 -32.74 24.24 6.10
N THR A 460 -33.61 23.54 5.38
CA THR A 460 -33.90 22.13 5.62
C THR A 460 -32.68 21.25 5.40
N LEU A 461 -31.94 21.45 4.28
CA LEU A 461 -30.72 20.73 3.99
C LEU A 461 -29.61 21.02 5.01
N THR A 462 -29.47 22.27 5.42
CA THR A 462 -28.50 22.65 6.44
C THR A 462 -28.80 21.96 7.77
N LYS A 463 -30.07 21.90 8.19
CA LYS A 463 -30.47 21.24 9.46
C LYS A 463 -30.33 19.72 9.38
N ASN A 464 -30.82 19.08 8.29
CA ASN A 464 -30.99 17.64 8.24
C ASN A 464 -29.78 16.89 7.66
N GLU A 465 -29.06 17.50 6.70
CA GLU A 465 -27.95 16.84 6.00
C GLU A 465 -26.58 17.32 6.48
N LEU A 466 -26.46 18.62 6.81
CA LEU A 466 -25.21 19.19 7.32
C LEU A 466 -25.16 19.23 8.86
N ASN A 467 -26.24 18.87 9.55
CA ASN A 467 -26.38 18.99 11.01
C ASN A 467 -25.96 20.39 11.53
N GLY A 468 -26.36 21.42 10.80
CA GLY A 468 -25.93 22.80 10.98
C GLY A 468 -27.07 23.78 11.14
N SER A 469 -26.74 25.06 11.05
CA SER A 469 -27.69 26.16 11.08
C SER A 469 -27.44 27.15 9.94
N LEU A 470 -28.52 27.70 9.39
CA LEU A 470 -28.52 28.73 8.37
C LEU A 470 -29.14 30.02 8.96
N ASN A 471 -28.44 31.14 8.88
CA ASN A 471 -28.88 32.44 9.30
C ASN A 471 -28.74 33.44 8.15
N LEU A 472 -29.74 34.35 8.02
CA LEU A 472 -29.64 35.51 7.16
C LEU A 472 -29.71 36.74 8.07
N ILE A 473 -28.67 37.57 8.05
CA ILE A 473 -28.54 38.76 8.89
C ILE A 473 -28.03 39.94 8.07
N ARG A 474 -28.36 41.15 8.52
CA ARG A 474 -27.72 42.36 8.00
C ARG A 474 -26.57 42.79 8.92
N VAL A 475 -25.39 42.98 8.34
CA VAL A 475 -24.19 43.41 9.08
C VAL A 475 -23.66 44.67 8.40
N GLY A 476 -23.98 45.85 9.00
CA GLY A 476 -23.67 47.14 8.34
C GLY A 476 -24.44 47.30 7.03
N ASP A 477 -23.71 47.52 5.96
CA ASP A 477 -24.29 47.68 4.62
C ASP A 477 -24.37 46.34 3.85
N LEU A 478 -23.94 45.23 4.45
CA LEU A 478 -23.93 43.91 3.82
C LEU A 478 -25.10 43.04 4.30
N THR A 479 -25.69 42.30 3.36
CA THR A 479 -26.52 41.14 3.68
C THR A 479 -25.62 39.92 3.77
N LYS A 480 -25.71 39.17 4.86
CA LYS A 480 -24.91 37.98 5.13
C LYS A 480 -25.80 36.75 5.29
N GLY A 481 -25.67 35.79 4.37
CA GLY A 481 -26.17 34.42 4.56
C GLY A 481 -25.06 33.57 5.15
N GLU A 482 -25.25 33.04 6.36
CA GLU A 482 -24.23 32.29 7.09
C GLU A 482 -24.69 30.87 7.39
N ILE A 483 -23.86 29.92 7.01
CA ILE A 483 -24.03 28.49 7.29
C ILE A 483 -22.96 28.08 8.30
N SER A 484 -23.37 27.38 9.35
CA SER A 484 -22.45 26.77 10.32
C SER A 484 -22.76 25.29 10.42
N PHE A 485 -21.75 24.42 10.22
CA PHE A 485 -21.91 22.96 10.26
C PHE A 485 -20.61 22.27 10.71
N SER A 486 -20.73 21.00 11.09
CA SER A 486 -19.59 20.18 11.52
C SER A 486 -19.46 18.97 10.61
N CYS A 487 -18.23 18.67 10.18
CA CYS A 487 -17.90 17.41 9.51
C CYS A 487 -17.25 16.44 10.50
N ASN A 488 -17.72 15.19 10.51
CA ASN A 488 -17.15 14.12 11.33
C ASN A 488 -15.84 13.58 10.73
#